data_95371e35cb39c13c2329072b20945157
#
_entry.id   95371e35cb39c13c2329072b20945157
#
_cell.length_a   1.000
_cell.length_b   1.000
_cell.length_c   1.000
_cell.angle_alpha   90.00
_cell.angle_beta   90.00
_cell.angle_gamma   90.00
#
_symmetry.space_group_name_H-M   'P 1'
#
loop_
_entity.id
_entity.type
_entity.pdbx_description
1 polymer ?
#
loop_
_entity_poly.entity_id
_entity_poly.type
_entity_poly.pdbx_seq_one_letter_code
_entity_poly.pdbx_strand_id
1 'polypeptide(L)'
;MTTRREFLKNTSLLATAAAVTPFSEIMAGLVKENKLGIQLFSIPKMLSEDFMGGIMMLQSQGYKELELFGPFPFSAEKAKKGWEAAGKMLGFSGSGYYGKSAKEVRKILDDHGMSSPSTHTDLDTLEQNMGALGEAANILGHKYVTLPAIPDDRRKTLDDYKRIAEAFNKIGAEAKKNGIRFGYHNHGYGIKPMNGQIPLEIILKNTDPNLVFFEMDIFWTTCGGADPIEYLTKYSNRYKMLHIKDMKEKKQFAGDGGGMQDWMPMFSLMASAGDGVLDLKGIVKKAKEVGVEHFFVEQDMVADPQVALKRSSEYLISKI
;
A
#
# COMPACT_ATOMS: atom_id res chain seq x y z
N MET A 1 -57.27 34.52 -33.45
CA MET A 1 -56.40 35.47 -32.70
C MET A 1 -56.49 35.16 -31.22
N THR A 2 -55.55 34.37 -30.70
CA THR A 2 -55.49 34.02 -29.29
C THR A 2 -54.94 35.22 -28.52
N THR A 3 -55.67 35.63 -27.51
CA THR A 3 -55.34 36.86 -26.76
C THR A 3 -54.18 36.59 -25.78
N ARG A 4 -53.39 37.60 -25.53
CA ARG A 4 -52.22 37.61 -24.60
C ARG A 4 -52.58 37.06 -23.22
N ARG A 5 -53.84 36.94 -22.84
CA ARG A 5 -54.35 36.46 -21.58
C ARG A 5 -54.46 34.93 -21.50
N GLU A 6 -54.61 34.25 -22.65
CA GLU A 6 -54.64 32.79 -22.72
C GLU A 6 -53.24 32.19 -22.77
N PHE A 7 -52.26 32.94 -23.31
CA PHE A 7 -50.87 32.52 -23.32
C PHE A 7 -50.24 32.50 -21.90
N LEU A 8 -50.71 33.41 -21.03
CA LEU A 8 -50.21 33.47 -19.63
C LEU A 8 -50.89 32.48 -18.68
N LYS A 9 -51.97 31.83 -19.07
CA LYS A 9 -52.63 30.80 -18.25
C LYS A 9 -52.09 29.40 -18.46
N ASN A 10 -51.38 29.13 -19.57
CA ASN A 10 -50.81 27.82 -19.87
C ASN A 10 -49.31 27.69 -19.57
N THR A 11 -48.68 28.70 -18.96
CA THR A 11 -47.27 28.66 -18.54
C THR A 11 -47.06 28.56 -17.02
N SER A 12 -48.14 28.26 -16.30
CA SER A 12 -48.01 27.97 -14.85
C SER A 12 -48.34 26.50 -14.64
N LEU A 13 -47.31 25.66 -14.55
CA LEU A 13 -47.23 24.40 -13.81
C LEU A 13 -46.22 23.45 -14.51
N LEU A 14 -44.96 23.84 -14.48
CA LEU A 14 -43.83 22.92 -14.47
C LEU A 14 -42.64 23.65 -13.80
N ALA A 15 -42.86 24.08 -12.55
CA ALA A 15 -41.77 24.29 -11.63
C ALA A 15 -41.30 22.91 -11.17
N THR A 16 -40.49 22.22 -11.97
CA THR A 16 -39.63 21.17 -11.47
C THR A 16 -38.75 21.80 -10.43
N ALA A 17 -38.99 21.49 -9.16
CA ALA A 17 -38.09 21.74 -8.10
C ALA A 17 -36.79 20.93 -8.44
N ALA A 18 -35.90 21.55 -9.17
CA ALA A 18 -34.53 21.12 -9.20
C ALA A 18 -34.05 21.28 -7.73
N ALA A 19 -33.99 20.17 -7.01
CA ALA A 19 -33.33 20.13 -5.73
C ALA A 19 -31.88 20.59 -5.98
N VAL A 20 -31.61 21.87 -5.66
CA VAL A 20 -30.24 22.41 -5.68
C VAL A 20 -29.54 21.73 -4.53
N THR A 21 -28.88 20.61 -4.81
CA THR A 21 -27.98 19.99 -3.85
C THR A 21 -26.99 21.08 -3.43
N PRO A 22 -26.86 21.38 -2.15
CA PRO A 22 -25.91 22.40 -1.69
C PRO A 22 -24.54 22.08 -2.26
N PHE A 23 -23.83 23.09 -2.76
CA PHE A 23 -22.47 22.94 -3.32
C PHE A 23 -21.53 22.22 -2.32
N SER A 24 -21.79 22.37 -1.00
CA SER A 24 -21.12 21.66 0.07
C SER A 24 -21.35 20.14 0.02
N GLU A 25 -22.55 19.66 -0.36
CA GLU A 25 -22.83 18.22 -0.49
C GLU A 25 -22.20 17.63 -1.77
N ILE A 26 -22.17 18.42 -2.84
CA ILE A 26 -21.45 18.03 -4.07
C ILE A 26 -19.94 17.95 -3.81
N MET A 27 -19.37 18.91 -3.09
CA MET A 27 -17.96 18.92 -2.71
C MET A 27 -17.63 17.84 -1.67
N ALA A 28 -18.54 17.55 -0.72
CA ALA A 28 -18.37 16.45 0.24
C ALA A 28 -18.32 15.07 -0.46
N GLY A 29 -19.09 14.88 -1.54
CA GLY A 29 -19.02 13.66 -2.37
C GLY A 29 -17.78 13.56 -3.27
N LEU A 30 -17.06 14.68 -3.48
CA LEU A 30 -15.84 14.73 -4.29
C LEU A 30 -14.56 14.60 -3.45
N VAL A 31 -14.62 14.87 -2.15
CA VAL A 31 -13.50 14.61 -1.23
C VAL A 31 -13.52 13.13 -0.90
N LYS A 32 -12.67 12.36 -1.58
CA LYS A 32 -12.45 10.96 -1.24
C LYS A 32 -11.83 10.93 0.16
N GLU A 33 -12.64 10.52 1.16
CA GLU A 33 -12.15 10.33 2.51
C GLU A 33 -11.09 9.21 2.48
N ASN A 34 -9.84 9.57 2.75
CA ASN A 34 -8.79 8.57 2.82
C ASN A 34 -9.04 7.69 4.04
N LYS A 35 -9.00 6.39 3.85
CA LYS A 35 -9.23 5.41 4.89
C LYS A 35 -7.90 4.96 5.46
N LEU A 36 -7.81 4.87 6.80
CA LEU A 36 -6.64 4.30 7.43
C LEU A 36 -6.58 2.80 7.13
N GLY A 37 -5.46 2.38 6.58
CA GLY A 37 -5.15 1.00 6.26
C GLY A 37 -4.08 0.41 7.17
N ILE A 38 -3.90 -0.90 7.04
CA ILE A 38 -2.84 -1.66 7.71
C ILE A 38 -2.29 -2.74 6.80
N GLN A 39 -0.95 -2.90 6.82
CA GLN A 39 -0.29 -4.07 6.24
C GLN A 39 -0.36 -5.23 7.25
N LEU A 40 -0.93 -6.36 6.82
CA LEU A 40 -1.19 -7.51 7.70
C LEU A 40 0.07 -8.22 8.21
N PHE A 41 1.24 -7.92 7.64
CA PHE A 41 2.52 -8.38 8.17
C PHE A 41 2.81 -7.87 9.59
N SER A 42 2.06 -6.86 10.06
CA SER A 42 2.12 -6.38 11.45
C SER A 42 1.56 -7.37 12.48
N ILE A 43 0.65 -8.28 12.08
CA ILE A 43 -0.05 -9.19 13.01
C ILE A 43 -0.14 -10.64 12.50
N PRO A 44 0.88 -11.20 11.85
CA PRO A 44 0.77 -12.50 11.18
C PRO A 44 0.51 -13.66 12.12
N LYS A 45 1.04 -13.64 13.35
CA LYS A 45 0.79 -14.66 14.39
C LYS A 45 -0.66 -14.64 14.83
N MET A 46 -1.19 -13.46 15.17
CA MET A 46 -2.59 -13.30 15.58
C MET A 46 -3.55 -13.79 14.50
N LEU A 47 -3.31 -13.45 13.24
CA LEU A 47 -4.15 -13.89 12.12
C LEU A 47 -4.04 -15.40 11.86
N SER A 48 -2.91 -16.02 12.17
CA SER A 48 -2.74 -17.48 12.07
C SER A 48 -3.51 -18.23 13.18
N GLU A 49 -3.60 -17.64 14.37
CA GLU A 49 -4.29 -18.21 15.52
C GLU A 49 -5.80 -17.95 15.45
N ASP A 50 -6.19 -16.72 15.20
CA ASP A 50 -7.58 -16.29 15.08
C ASP A 50 -7.72 -15.16 14.04
N PHE A 51 -7.98 -15.55 12.80
CA PHE A 51 -8.17 -14.61 11.69
C PHE A 51 -9.33 -13.64 11.96
N MET A 52 -10.47 -14.15 12.45
CA MET A 52 -11.64 -13.32 12.70
C MET A 52 -11.41 -12.35 13.85
N GLY A 53 -10.84 -12.81 14.97
CA GLY A 53 -10.49 -11.95 16.09
C GLY A 53 -9.52 -10.85 15.68
N GLY A 54 -8.51 -11.15 14.82
CA GLY A 54 -7.60 -10.16 14.27
C GLY A 54 -8.32 -9.09 13.43
N ILE A 55 -9.22 -9.49 12.53
CA ILE A 55 -10.02 -8.56 11.72
C ILE A 55 -10.93 -7.69 12.59
N MET A 56 -11.60 -8.27 13.56
CA MET A 56 -12.49 -7.53 14.49
C MET A 56 -11.69 -6.53 15.34
N MET A 57 -10.50 -6.91 15.80
CA MET A 57 -9.59 -6.02 16.53
C MET A 57 -9.23 -4.81 15.67
N LEU A 58 -8.77 -5.04 14.44
CA LEU A 58 -8.41 -3.95 13.52
C LEU A 58 -9.61 -3.04 13.22
N GLN A 59 -10.78 -3.61 12.95
CA GLN A 59 -12.02 -2.85 12.74
C GLN A 59 -12.35 -1.96 13.96
N SER A 60 -12.27 -2.52 15.17
CA SER A 60 -12.56 -1.79 16.41
C SER A 60 -11.59 -0.63 16.66
N GLN A 61 -10.38 -0.73 16.15
CA GLN A 61 -9.35 0.31 16.19
C GLN A 61 -9.45 1.33 15.06
N GLY A 62 -10.45 1.22 14.17
CA GLY A 62 -10.74 2.20 13.12
C GLY A 62 -10.03 1.95 11.79
N TYR A 63 -9.32 0.85 11.62
CA TYR A 63 -8.77 0.46 10.32
C TYR A 63 -9.89 0.09 9.35
N LYS A 64 -9.78 0.53 8.10
CA LYS A 64 -10.79 0.33 7.04
C LYS A 64 -10.23 -0.35 5.80
N GLU A 65 -8.92 -0.27 5.60
CA GLU A 65 -8.25 -0.92 4.48
C GLU A 65 -7.21 -1.91 4.99
N LEU A 66 -7.10 -3.05 4.31
CA LEU A 66 -6.11 -4.08 4.61
C LEU A 66 -5.21 -4.26 3.39
N GLU A 67 -3.92 -4.37 3.62
CA GLU A 67 -3.00 -4.87 2.63
C GLU A 67 -2.56 -6.29 3.02
N LEU A 68 -2.89 -7.25 2.16
CA LEU A 68 -2.51 -8.64 2.34
C LEU A 68 -1.07 -8.85 1.86
N PHE A 69 -0.47 -9.99 2.26
CA PHE A 69 0.84 -10.40 1.75
C PHE A 69 0.87 -11.89 1.44
N GLY A 70 1.61 -12.26 0.38
CA GLY A 70 1.81 -13.66 -0.03
C GLY A 70 2.83 -14.42 0.83
N PRO A 71 3.07 -15.70 0.50
CA PRO A 71 2.54 -16.35 -0.70
C PRO A 71 1.05 -16.74 -0.57
N PHE A 72 0.40 -16.76 -1.73
CA PHE A 72 -0.98 -17.19 -1.90
C PHE A 72 -1.04 -18.61 -2.46
N PRO A 73 -2.22 -19.28 -2.49
CA PRO A 73 -2.33 -20.61 -3.08
C PRO A 73 -1.83 -20.70 -4.53
N PHE A 74 -2.01 -19.64 -5.31
CA PHE A 74 -1.56 -19.51 -6.70
C PHE A 74 -0.12 -18.98 -6.84
N SER A 75 0.57 -18.64 -5.75
CA SER A 75 1.96 -18.14 -5.84
C SER A 75 2.90 -19.19 -6.41
N ALA A 76 3.98 -18.70 -7.04
CA ALA A 76 5.02 -19.54 -7.60
C ALA A 76 5.61 -20.49 -6.54
N GLU A 77 5.93 -21.71 -6.92
CA GLU A 77 6.45 -22.73 -6.00
C GLU A 77 7.75 -22.31 -5.31
N LYS A 78 8.60 -21.55 -6.00
CA LYS A 78 9.83 -20.99 -5.44
C LYS A 78 9.50 -20.01 -4.29
N ALA A 79 8.48 -19.18 -4.45
CA ALA A 79 8.04 -18.24 -3.41
C ALA A 79 7.48 -18.97 -2.17
N LYS A 80 6.67 -20.01 -2.37
CA LYS A 80 6.14 -20.84 -1.28
C LYS A 80 7.26 -21.51 -0.48
N LYS A 81 8.22 -22.13 -1.16
CA LYS A 81 9.41 -22.74 -0.52
C LYS A 81 10.28 -21.72 0.21
N GLY A 82 10.48 -20.54 -0.40
CA GLY A 82 11.21 -19.44 0.24
C GLY A 82 10.51 -18.96 1.52
N TRP A 83 9.18 -18.87 1.49
CA TRP A 83 8.38 -18.50 2.66
C TRP A 83 8.44 -19.54 3.79
N GLU A 84 8.39 -20.82 3.46
CA GLU A 84 8.56 -21.90 4.46
C GLU A 84 9.90 -21.78 5.21
N ALA A 85 10.98 -21.44 4.49
CA ALA A 85 12.29 -21.19 5.10
C ALA A 85 12.30 -19.92 5.95
N ALA A 86 11.73 -18.83 5.44
CA ALA A 86 11.63 -17.55 6.16
C ALA A 86 10.75 -17.67 7.42
N GLY A 87 9.64 -18.38 7.34
CA GLY A 87 8.71 -18.59 8.46
C GLY A 87 9.38 -19.26 9.66
N LYS A 88 10.28 -20.21 9.45
CA LYS A 88 11.07 -20.82 10.52
C LYS A 88 11.95 -19.81 11.27
N MET A 89 12.51 -18.87 10.54
CA MET A 89 13.36 -17.80 11.12
C MET A 89 12.52 -16.72 11.82
N LEU A 90 11.37 -16.35 11.22
CA LEU A 90 10.48 -15.30 11.72
C LEU A 90 9.59 -15.79 12.89
N GLY A 91 9.44 -17.12 13.05
CA GLY A 91 8.61 -17.72 14.09
C GLY A 91 7.11 -17.65 13.79
N PHE A 92 6.73 -17.50 12.52
CA PHE A 92 5.37 -17.63 12.02
C PHE A 92 5.38 -18.04 10.54
N SER A 93 4.31 -18.68 10.07
CA SER A 93 4.18 -19.15 8.69
C SER A 93 2.91 -18.69 7.99
N GLY A 94 1.99 -18.05 8.71
CA GLY A 94 0.74 -17.57 8.15
C GLY A 94 0.97 -16.49 7.10
N SER A 95 0.24 -16.60 5.97
CA SER A 95 0.28 -15.66 4.85
C SER A 95 -0.94 -15.85 3.95
N GLY A 96 -1.07 -15.02 2.95
CA GLY A 96 -2.12 -15.11 1.94
C GLY A 96 -3.51 -15.00 2.58
N TYR A 97 -4.28 -16.07 2.47
CA TYR A 97 -5.66 -16.08 2.96
C TYR A 97 -5.84 -16.83 4.29
N TYR A 98 -4.76 -17.21 4.96
CA TYR A 98 -4.81 -17.91 6.25
C TYR A 98 -5.74 -19.14 6.21
N GLY A 99 -5.58 -19.97 5.18
CA GLY A 99 -6.38 -21.20 4.99
C GLY A 99 -7.78 -21.00 4.42
N LYS A 100 -8.17 -19.76 4.10
CA LYS A 100 -9.46 -19.44 3.48
C LYS A 100 -9.32 -19.31 1.96
N SER A 101 -10.45 -19.25 1.26
CA SER A 101 -10.49 -18.83 -0.15
C SER A 101 -10.58 -17.31 -0.26
N ALA A 102 -10.25 -16.77 -1.43
CA ALA A 102 -10.40 -15.35 -1.73
C ALA A 102 -11.85 -14.86 -1.52
N LYS A 103 -12.84 -15.70 -1.86
CA LYS A 103 -14.27 -15.38 -1.67
C LYS A 103 -14.67 -15.29 -0.20
N GLU A 104 -14.15 -16.19 0.64
CA GLU A 104 -14.41 -16.15 2.09
C GLU A 104 -13.77 -14.91 2.71
N VAL A 105 -12.52 -14.57 2.34
CA VAL A 105 -11.89 -13.34 2.80
C VAL A 105 -12.68 -12.11 2.33
N ARG A 106 -13.11 -12.06 1.05
CA ARG A 106 -13.95 -10.97 0.55
C ARG A 106 -15.22 -10.81 1.38
N LYS A 107 -15.93 -11.91 1.63
CA LYS A 107 -17.15 -11.89 2.46
C LYS A 107 -16.88 -11.36 3.86
N ILE A 108 -15.79 -11.81 4.51
CA ILE A 108 -15.41 -11.33 5.84
C ILE A 108 -15.16 -9.81 5.81
N LEU A 109 -14.46 -9.30 4.81
CA LEU A 109 -14.20 -7.87 4.68
C LEU A 109 -15.49 -7.07 4.50
N ASP A 110 -16.42 -7.57 3.65
CA ASP A 110 -17.72 -6.93 3.41
C ASP A 110 -18.57 -6.89 4.68
N ASP A 111 -18.64 -8.00 5.41
CA ASP A 111 -19.41 -8.12 6.66
C ASP A 111 -18.89 -7.14 7.74
N HIS A 112 -17.62 -6.73 7.66
CA HIS A 112 -16.98 -5.81 8.62
C HIS A 112 -16.78 -4.39 8.07
N GLY A 113 -17.29 -4.09 6.87
CA GLY A 113 -17.17 -2.77 6.23
C GLY A 113 -15.72 -2.38 5.94
N MET A 114 -14.87 -3.36 5.63
CA MET A 114 -13.46 -3.21 5.29
C MET A 114 -13.23 -3.50 3.81
N SER A 115 -12.09 -3.06 3.28
CA SER A 115 -11.67 -3.33 1.91
C SER A 115 -10.19 -3.70 1.86
N SER A 116 -9.75 -4.29 0.74
CA SER A 116 -8.34 -4.61 0.52
C SER A 116 -7.90 -4.07 -0.83
N PRO A 117 -7.45 -2.81 -0.90
CA PRO A 117 -7.08 -2.18 -2.17
C PRO A 117 -5.74 -2.65 -2.72
N SER A 118 -4.87 -3.23 -1.89
CA SER A 118 -3.54 -3.69 -2.29
C SER A 118 -3.17 -5.02 -1.66
N THR A 119 -2.21 -5.70 -2.28
CA THR A 119 -1.59 -6.92 -1.74
C THR A 119 -0.13 -7.01 -2.17
N HIS A 120 0.74 -7.48 -1.24
CA HIS A 120 2.13 -7.80 -1.55
C HIS A 120 2.26 -9.21 -2.13
N THR A 121 3.07 -9.35 -3.18
CA THR A 121 3.43 -10.66 -3.75
C THR A 121 4.85 -10.65 -4.29
N ASP A 122 5.41 -11.82 -4.53
CA ASP A 122 6.79 -12.01 -4.98
C ASP A 122 6.95 -11.82 -6.49
N LEU A 123 8.20 -11.60 -6.93
CA LEU A 123 8.52 -11.34 -8.33
C LEU A 123 8.22 -12.53 -9.23
N ASP A 124 8.51 -13.77 -8.80
CA ASP A 124 8.25 -14.96 -9.61
C ASP A 124 6.74 -15.13 -9.88
N THR A 125 5.89 -14.86 -8.87
CA THR A 125 4.42 -14.86 -9.04
C THR A 125 3.94 -13.76 -10.00
N LEU A 126 4.49 -12.56 -9.90
CA LEU A 126 4.17 -11.44 -10.81
C LEU A 126 4.57 -11.75 -12.26
N GLU A 127 5.72 -12.39 -12.47
CA GLU A 127 6.21 -12.74 -13.81
C GLU A 127 5.49 -13.96 -14.43
N GLN A 128 5.02 -14.92 -13.60
CA GLN A 128 4.55 -16.24 -14.10
C GLN A 128 3.05 -16.46 -13.93
N ASN A 129 2.43 -15.90 -12.90
CA ASN A 129 1.07 -16.24 -12.47
C ASN A 129 0.10 -15.04 -12.43
N MET A 130 0.36 -14.00 -13.24
CA MET A 130 -0.43 -12.75 -13.23
C MET A 130 -1.93 -12.99 -13.49
N GLY A 131 -2.31 -13.97 -14.31
CA GLY A 131 -3.71 -14.29 -14.56
C GLY A 131 -4.45 -14.73 -13.29
N ALA A 132 -3.89 -15.70 -12.54
CA ALA A 132 -4.47 -16.17 -11.29
C ALA A 132 -4.45 -15.07 -10.20
N LEU A 133 -3.39 -14.27 -10.16
CA LEU A 133 -3.31 -13.11 -9.28
C LEU A 133 -4.40 -12.08 -9.61
N GLY A 134 -4.64 -11.81 -10.90
CA GLY A 134 -5.70 -10.91 -11.36
C GLY A 134 -7.10 -11.39 -11.02
N GLU A 135 -7.39 -12.69 -11.18
CA GLU A 135 -8.66 -13.28 -10.77
C GLU A 135 -8.90 -13.10 -9.26
N ALA A 136 -7.89 -13.40 -8.45
CA ALA A 136 -7.98 -13.22 -7.00
C ALA A 136 -8.13 -11.75 -6.61
N ALA A 137 -7.39 -10.86 -7.26
CA ALA A 137 -7.48 -9.42 -7.05
C ALA A 137 -8.89 -8.89 -7.38
N ASN A 138 -9.49 -9.34 -8.47
CA ASN A 138 -10.85 -8.96 -8.84
C ASN A 138 -11.89 -9.44 -7.80
N ILE A 139 -11.73 -10.64 -7.24
CA ILE A 139 -12.61 -11.16 -6.17
C ILE A 139 -12.48 -10.29 -4.91
N LEU A 140 -11.25 -9.97 -4.51
CA LEU A 140 -10.96 -9.23 -3.28
C LEU A 140 -11.13 -7.72 -3.42
N GLY A 141 -11.17 -7.21 -4.65
CA GLY A 141 -11.25 -5.78 -4.93
C GLY A 141 -9.90 -5.07 -4.85
N HIS A 142 -8.78 -5.80 -5.00
CA HIS A 142 -7.47 -5.18 -5.08
C HIS A 142 -7.37 -4.32 -6.34
N LYS A 143 -6.88 -3.11 -6.17
CA LYS A 143 -6.50 -2.20 -7.27
C LYS A 143 -5.03 -2.35 -7.62
N TYR A 144 -4.22 -2.70 -6.62
CA TYR A 144 -2.77 -2.83 -6.73
C TYR A 144 -2.30 -4.21 -6.33
N VAL A 145 -1.30 -4.68 -7.07
CA VAL A 145 -0.45 -5.82 -6.70
C VAL A 145 0.97 -5.30 -6.59
N THR A 146 1.59 -5.47 -5.45
CA THR A 146 2.82 -4.76 -5.09
C THR A 146 3.96 -5.76 -4.83
N LEU A 147 5.13 -5.48 -5.42
CA LEU A 147 6.35 -6.20 -5.11
C LEU A 147 7.02 -5.58 -3.89
N PRO A 148 7.12 -6.29 -2.74
CA PRO A 148 7.75 -5.73 -1.53
C PRO A 148 9.28 -5.71 -1.61
N ALA A 149 9.91 -6.63 -2.34
CA ALA A 149 11.36 -6.68 -2.40
C ALA A 149 11.86 -7.26 -3.74
N ILE A 150 12.87 -6.60 -4.32
CA ILE A 150 13.61 -7.13 -5.47
C ILE A 150 14.58 -8.20 -4.93
N PRO A 151 14.59 -9.42 -5.50
CA PRO A 151 15.54 -10.45 -5.12
C PRO A 151 17.00 -9.96 -5.20
N ASP A 152 17.83 -10.39 -4.26
CA ASP A 152 19.20 -9.90 -4.11
C ASP A 152 20.06 -10.13 -5.35
N ASP A 153 19.87 -11.25 -6.03
CA ASP A 153 20.57 -11.58 -7.28
C ASP A 153 20.14 -10.72 -8.49
N ARG A 154 19.07 -9.95 -8.36
CA ARG A 154 18.50 -9.10 -9.40
C ARG A 154 18.78 -7.59 -9.20
N ARG A 155 19.64 -7.20 -8.22
CA ARG A 155 19.90 -5.80 -7.83
C ARG A 155 21.35 -5.51 -7.41
N LYS A 156 22.34 -6.23 -7.96
CA LYS A 156 23.76 -6.10 -7.61
C LYS A 156 24.47 -4.96 -8.32
N THR A 157 24.01 -4.58 -9.51
CA THR A 157 24.63 -3.58 -10.37
C THR A 157 23.61 -2.58 -10.89
N LEU A 158 24.06 -1.41 -11.38
CA LEU A 158 23.17 -0.43 -12.03
C LEU A 158 22.44 -1.02 -13.25
N ASP A 159 23.07 -1.95 -13.97
CA ASP A 159 22.45 -2.63 -15.10
C ASP A 159 21.37 -3.62 -14.66
N ASP A 160 21.50 -4.23 -13.47
CA ASP A 160 20.42 -5.00 -12.88
C ASP A 160 19.20 -4.12 -12.62
N TYR A 161 19.38 -2.94 -12.05
CA TYR A 161 18.29 -1.99 -11.82
C TYR A 161 17.61 -1.52 -13.11
N LYS A 162 18.34 -1.38 -14.23
CA LYS A 162 17.75 -1.12 -15.54
C LYS A 162 16.92 -2.32 -16.02
N ARG A 163 17.44 -3.55 -15.88
CA ARG A 163 16.71 -4.78 -16.22
C ARG A 163 15.45 -4.96 -15.36
N ILE A 164 15.52 -4.60 -14.08
CA ILE A 164 14.34 -4.58 -13.21
C ILE A 164 13.32 -3.56 -13.68
N ALA A 165 13.72 -2.36 -14.09
CA ALA A 165 12.78 -1.37 -14.64
C ALA A 165 12.08 -1.89 -15.90
N GLU A 166 12.80 -2.59 -16.79
CA GLU A 166 12.20 -3.24 -17.96
C GLU A 166 11.22 -4.36 -17.57
N ALA A 167 11.58 -5.18 -16.57
CA ALA A 167 10.69 -6.21 -16.03
C ALA A 167 9.43 -5.59 -15.40
N PHE A 168 9.56 -4.52 -14.66
CA PHE A 168 8.45 -3.78 -14.06
C PHE A 168 7.48 -3.22 -15.12
N ASN A 169 7.99 -2.69 -16.22
CA ASN A 169 7.15 -2.26 -17.34
C ASN A 169 6.35 -3.42 -17.95
N LYS A 170 6.96 -4.59 -18.11
CA LYS A 170 6.27 -5.81 -18.61
C LYS A 170 5.21 -6.29 -17.62
N ILE A 171 5.55 -6.37 -16.33
CA ILE A 171 4.63 -6.75 -15.25
C ILE A 171 3.46 -5.75 -15.18
N GLY A 172 3.74 -4.44 -15.24
CA GLY A 172 2.71 -3.41 -15.23
C GLY A 172 1.76 -3.46 -16.43
N ALA A 173 2.29 -3.77 -17.62
CA ALA A 173 1.47 -3.96 -18.81
C ALA A 173 0.57 -5.20 -18.68
N GLU A 174 1.08 -6.29 -18.10
CA GLU A 174 0.32 -7.52 -17.88
C GLU A 174 -0.73 -7.33 -16.76
N ALA A 175 -0.38 -6.66 -15.68
CA ALA A 175 -1.31 -6.28 -14.61
C ALA A 175 -2.49 -5.46 -15.15
N LYS A 176 -2.21 -4.47 -16.01
CA LYS A 176 -3.23 -3.63 -16.65
C LYS A 176 -4.21 -4.44 -17.51
N LYS A 177 -3.75 -5.47 -18.24
CA LYS A 177 -4.63 -6.38 -18.99
C LYS A 177 -5.58 -7.17 -18.09
N ASN A 178 -5.15 -7.44 -16.86
CA ASN A 178 -5.94 -8.13 -15.85
C ASN A 178 -6.80 -7.17 -14.98
N GLY A 179 -6.89 -5.88 -15.35
CA GLY A 179 -7.70 -4.88 -14.65
C GLY A 179 -7.14 -4.38 -13.33
N ILE A 180 -5.86 -4.64 -13.05
CA ILE A 180 -5.15 -4.23 -11.84
C ILE A 180 -3.91 -3.40 -12.18
N ARG A 181 -3.29 -2.78 -11.17
CA ARG A 181 -2.10 -1.95 -11.29
C ARG A 181 -0.93 -2.59 -10.57
N PHE A 182 0.25 -2.48 -11.14
CA PHE A 182 1.47 -2.94 -10.49
C PHE A 182 2.12 -1.83 -9.66
N GLY A 183 2.53 -2.16 -8.43
CA GLY A 183 3.27 -1.31 -7.52
C GLY A 183 4.63 -1.90 -7.11
N TYR A 184 5.56 -1.05 -6.75
CA TYR A 184 6.82 -1.43 -6.11
C TYR A 184 6.96 -0.73 -4.77
N HIS A 185 7.19 -1.52 -3.72
CA HIS A 185 7.45 -1.08 -2.36
C HIS A 185 8.95 -1.09 -2.06
N ASN A 186 9.48 -0.04 -1.46
CA ASN A 186 10.90 0.05 -1.16
C ASN A 186 11.24 -0.37 0.28
N HIS A 187 12.41 -1.03 0.43
CA HIS A 187 13.00 -1.38 1.72
C HIS A 187 14.30 -0.62 2.02
N GLY A 188 14.50 0.54 1.43
CA GLY A 188 15.62 1.44 1.69
C GLY A 188 16.93 1.12 0.95
N TYR A 189 17.13 -0.10 0.43
CA TYR A 189 18.24 -0.38 -0.48
C TYR A 189 18.06 0.33 -1.82
N GLY A 190 19.18 0.58 -2.48
CA GLY A 190 19.20 1.29 -3.75
C GLY A 190 18.92 2.80 -3.63
N ILE A 191 18.85 3.35 -2.42
CA ILE A 191 18.76 4.79 -2.16
C ILE A 191 20.16 5.42 -2.11
N LYS A 192 21.15 4.70 -1.57
CA LYS A 192 22.54 5.17 -1.59
C LYS A 192 23.13 5.11 -3.00
N PRO A 193 23.97 6.09 -3.37
CA PRO A 193 24.59 6.11 -4.69
C PRO A 193 25.47 4.87 -4.92
N MET A 194 25.32 4.26 -6.08
CA MET A 194 26.17 3.23 -6.64
C MET A 194 26.85 3.83 -7.88
N ASN A 195 28.17 3.95 -7.88
CA ASN A 195 28.92 4.60 -8.97
C ASN A 195 28.35 5.97 -9.38
N GLY A 196 27.97 6.79 -8.39
CA GLY A 196 27.45 8.15 -8.59
C GLY A 196 25.98 8.23 -9.04
N GLN A 197 25.28 7.12 -9.17
CA GLN A 197 23.85 7.08 -9.53
C GLN A 197 23.03 6.41 -8.40
N ILE A 198 21.82 6.88 -8.18
CA ILE A 198 20.91 6.30 -7.19
C ILE A 198 20.08 5.22 -7.90
N PRO A 199 20.23 3.92 -7.52
CA PRO A 199 19.55 2.82 -8.19
C PRO A 199 18.02 2.92 -8.20
N LEU A 200 17.39 3.35 -7.11
CA LEU A 200 15.94 3.57 -7.05
C LEU A 200 15.49 4.62 -8.07
N GLU A 201 16.30 5.67 -8.30
CA GLU A 201 15.99 6.67 -9.32
C GLU A 201 16.10 6.12 -10.74
N ILE A 202 16.96 5.12 -10.97
CA ILE A 202 17.00 4.41 -12.26
C ILE A 202 15.66 3.73 -12.52
N ILE A 203 15.10 3.03 -11.51
CA ILE A 203 13.77 2.40 -11.65
C ILE A 203 12.71 3.48 -11.91
N LEU A 204 12.66 4.54 -11.09
CA LEU A 204 11.68 5.62 -11.21
C LEU A 204 11.71 6.31 -12.59
N LYS A 205 12.89 6.49 -13.17
CA LYS A 205 13.09 7.19 -14.46
C LYS A 205 12.86 6.29 -15.69
N ASN A 206 13.10 4.98 -15.55
CA ASN A 206 13.02 4.03 -16.67
C ASN A 206 11.72 3.19 -16.67
N THR A 207 10.77 3.50 -15.79
CA THR A 207 9.44 2.86 -15.78
C THR A 207 8.36 3.80 -16.28
N ASP A 208 7.41 3.25 -17.07
CA ASP A 208 6.25 3.98 -17.57
C ASP A 208 5.32 4.38 -16.41
N PRO A 209 5.03 5.67 -16.22
CA PRO A 209 4.18 6.15 -15.12
C PRO A 209 2.71 5.71 -15.24
N ASN A 210 2.28 5.19 -16.40
CA ASN A 210 0.94 4.63 -16.59
C ASN A 210 0.85 3.12 -16.30
N LEU A 211 1.98 2.46 -16.08
CA LEU A 211 2.09 1.02 -15.86
C LEU A 211 2.65 0.68 -14.49
N VAL A 212 3.60 1.48 -13.99
CA VAL A 212 4.34 1.20 -12.75
C VAL A 212 4.10 2.30 -11.74
N PHE A 213 3.57 1.95 -10.60
CA PHE A 213 3.32 2.82 -9.47
C PHE A 213 4.26 2.47 -8.32
N PHE A 214 4.28 3.29 -7.28
CA PHE A 214 5.16 3.07 -6.13
C PHE A 214 4.37 3.17 -4.83
N GLU A 215 4.81 2.37 -3.90
CA GLU A 215 4.44 2.43 -2.49
C GLU A 215 5.69 2.84 -1.71
N MET A 216 5.63 3.99 -1.06
CA MET A 216 6.76 4.46 -0.25
C MET A 216 6.63 3.90 1.16
N ASP A 217 7.67 3.24 1.64
CA ASP A 217 7.87 3.03 3.05
C ASP A 217 8.73 4.15 3.62
N ILE A 218 8.16 4.95 4.52
CA ILE A 218 8.82 6.14 5.05
C ILE A 218 9.96 5.81 6.02
N PHE A 219 9.83 4.70 6.76
CA PHE A 219 10.87 4.22 7.68
C PHE A 219 12.09 3.74 6.90
N TRP A 220 11.87 2.84 5.93
CA TRP A 220 12.94 2.31 5.10
C TRP A 220 13.57 3.37 4.19
N THR A 221 12.79 4.33 3.70
CA THR A 221 13.32 5.49 2.96
C THR A 221 14.28 6.29 3.83
N THR A 222 13.91 6.54 5.09
CA THR A 222 14.76 7.24 6.07
C THR A 222 16.01 6.42 6.41
N CYS A 223 15.86 5.10 6.61
CA CYS A 223 17.01 4.19 6.83
C CYS A 223 17.98 4.18 5.65
N GLY A 224 17.48 4.29 4.42
CA GLY A 224 18.29 4.41 3.21
C GLY A 224 19.01 5.75 3.07
N GLY A 225 18.63 6.75 3.88
CA GLY A 225 19.27 8.08 3.89
C GLY A 225 18.58 9.13 3.04
N ALA A 226 17.34 8.86 2.57
CA ALA A 226 16.54 9.85 1.84
C ALA A 226 15.47 10.48 2.74
N ASP A 227 15.03 11.68 2.34
CA ASP A 227 13.90 12.36 2.95
C ASP A 227 12.59 11.98 2.21
N PRO A 228 11.59 11.41 2.93
CA PRO A 228 10.31 11.05 2.31
C PRO A 228 9.59 12.21 1.63
N ILE A 229 9.63 13.43 2.20
CA ILE A 229 8.96 14.61 1.63
C ILE A 229 9.64 15.04 0.33
N GLU A 230 10.98 15.00 0.28
CA GLU A 230 11.73 15.31 -0.93
C GLU A 230 11.41 14.33 -2.06
N TYR A 231 11.38 13.01 -1.76
CA TYR A 231 11.07 12.00 -2.76
C TYR A 231 9.62 12.08 -3.25
N LEU A 232 8.65 12.27 -2.35
CA LEU A 232 7.24 12.50 -2.72
C LEU A 232 7.10 13.73 -3.62
N THR A 233 7.84 14.80 -3.35
CA THR A 233 7.82 16.03 -4.15
C THR A 233 8.47 15.82 -5.52
N LYS A 234 9.67 15.23 -5.55
CA LYS A 234 10.46 15.01 -6.77
C LYS A 234 9.79 14.08 -7.75
N TYR A 235 9.09 13.06 -7.24
CA TYR A 235 8.41 12.03 -8.02
C TYR A 235 6.91 12.06 -7.79
N SER A 236 6.34 13.26 -7.78
CA SER A 236 4.90 13.47 -7.64
C SER A 236 4.12 12.62 -8.66
N ASN A 237 2.95 12.12 -8.27
CA ASN A 237 2.09 11.21 -9.05
C ASN A 237 2.64 9.78 -9.29
N ARG A 238 3.88 9.46 -8.91
CA ARG A 238 4.41 8.09 -8.99
C ARG A 238 4.00 7.25 -7.79
N TYR A 239 3.98 7.85 -6.59
CA TYR A 239 3.58 7.21 -5.36
C TYR A 239 2.06 7.22 -5.21
N LYS A 240 1.47 6.04 -5.04
CA LYS A 240 0.03 5.85 -4.86
C LYS A 240 -0.34 5.27 -3.51
N MET A 241 0.62 4.70 -2.84
CA MET A 241 0.48 4.08 -1.52
C MET A 241 1.63 4.50 -0.63
N LEU A 242 1.39 4.50 0.68
CA LEU A 242 2.36 4.87 1.70
C LEU A 242 2.30 3.87 2.85
N HIS A 243 3.43 3.29 3.22
CA HIS A 243 3.60 2.60 4.50
C HIS A 243 4.05 3.58 5.56
N ILE A 244 3.28 3.67 6.63
CA ILE A 244 3.55 4.56 7.77
C ILE A 244 4.13 3.71 8.89
N LYS A 245 5.44 3.82 9.07
CA LYS A 245 6.19 3.26 10.17
C LYS A 245 6.94 4.41 10.84
N ASP A 246 6.74 4.65 12.13
CA ASP A 246 7.50 5.68 12.85
C ASP A 246 8.81 5.12 13.40
N MET A 247 9.70 5.99 13.80
CA MET A 247 11.08 5.65 14.18
C MET A 247 11.43 6.30 15.52
N LYS A 248 11.90 5.51 16.49
CA LYS A 248 12.29 6.01 17.81
C LYS A 248 13.44 7.02 17.77
N GLU A 249 14.40 6.80 16.87
CA GLU A 249 15.52 7.69 16.59
C GLU A 249 15.92 7.57 15.12
N LYS A 250 16.33 8.66 14.48
CA LYS A 250 16.77 8.62 13.08
C LYS A 250 18.07 7.85 12.96
N LYS A 251 18.04 6.75 12.21
CA LYS A 251 19.19 5.90 11.95
C LYS A 251 19.20 5.45 10.50
N GLN A 252 20.37 5.48 9.90
CA GLN A 252 20.61 5.00 8.55
C GLN A 252 21.36 3.68 8.56
N PHE A 253 21.21 2.89 7.50
CA PHE A 253 22.03 1.72 7.26
C PHE A 253 23.51 2.10 7.17
N ALA A 254 24.39 1.27 7.74
CA ALA A 254 25.83 1.41 7.52
C ALA A 254 26.20 1.11 6.05
N GLY A 255 25.61 0.03 5.48
CA GLY A 255 25.74 -0.38 4.08
C GLY A 255 24.61 0.12 3.20
N ASP A 256 24.30 -0.66 2.16
CA ASP A 256 23.19 -0.40 1.21
C ASP A 256 21.81 -0.70 1.80
N GLY A 257 21.73 -1.47 2.87
CA GLY A 257 20.46 -1.90 3.47
C GLY A 257 19.76 -3.01 2.68
N GLY A 258 20.54 -3.81 1.95
CA GLY A 258 20.02 -4.82 1.06
C GLY A 258 19.77 -6.19 1.68
N GLY A 259 20.14 -6.42 2.92
CA GLY A 259 20.09 -7.75 3.52
C GLY A 259 19.45 -7.78 4.90
N MET A 260 19.07 -8.98 5.33
CA MET A 260 18.45 -9.20 6.63
C MET A 260 19.35 -8.72 7.80
N GLN A 261 20.68 -8.84 7.66
CA GLN A 261 21.64 -8.33 8.65
C GLN A 261 21.57 -6.81 8.82
N ASP A 262 21.14 -6.07 7.78
CA ASP A 262 20.95 -4.62 7.85
C ASP A 262 19.58 -4.28 8.46
N TRP A 263 18.56 -5.09 8.18
CA TRP A 263 17.17 -4.84 8.62
C TRP A 263 16.94 -5.21 10.08
N MET A 264 17.47 -6.36 10.54
CA MET A 264 17.22 -6.86 11.88
C MET A 264 17.52 -5.83 13.01
N PRO A 265 18.64 -5.07 12.99
CA PRO A 265 18.89 -4.04 13.99
C PRO A 265 17.88 -2.89 13.95
N MET A 266 17.26 -2.63 12.79
CA MET A 266 16.32 -1.52 12.59
C MET A 266 14.93 -1.82 13.14
N PHE A 267 14.48 -3.08 13.20
CA PHE A 267 13.17 -3.43 13.74
C PHE A 267 12.96 -2.93 15.18
N SER A 268 14.01 -2.95 16.00
CA SER A 268 13.95 -2.44 17.38
C SER A 268 13.72 -0.92 17.46
N LEU A 269 13.98 -0.19 16.38
CA LEU A 269 13.78 1.25 16.26
C LEU A 269 12.37 1.63 15.80
N MET A 270 11.56 0.69 15.36
CA MET A 270 10.19 0.98 14.97
C MET A 270 9.38 1.43 16.19
N ALA A 271 8.54 2.43 15.98
CA ALA A 271 7.63 3.00 16.97
C ALA A 271 6.21 3.02 16.41
N SER A 272 5.23 3.07 17.30
CA SER A 272 3.86 3.39 16.90
C SER A 272 3.82 4.78 16.28
N ALA A 273 2.96 4.99 15.29
CA ALA A 273 2.84 6.29 14.65
C ALA A 273 2.50 7.38 15.67
N GLY A 274 3.33 8.42 15.73
CA GLY A 274 3.25 9.52 16.68
C GLY A 274 4.07 9.37 17.94
N ASP A 275 4.63 8.20 18.23
CA ASP A 275 5.53 7.94 19.35
C ASP A 275 7.02 8.08 18.95
N GLY A 276 7.30 8.37 17.67
CA GLY A 276 8.65 8.47 17.13
C GLY A 276 9.05 9.89 16.74
N VAL A 277 10.09 9.98 15.91
CA VAL A 277 10.75 11.25 15.55
C VAL A 277 10.53 11.67 14.09
N LEU A 278 9.78 10.90 13.29
CA LEU A 278 9.49 11.27 11.91
C LEU A 278 8.41 12.36 11.86
N ASP A 279 8.54 13.30 10.93
CA ASP A 279 7.47 14.30 10.69
C ASP A 279 6.29 13.68 9.94
N LEU A 280 5.56 12.78 10.62
CA LEU A 280 4.40 12.10 10.04
C LEU A 280 3.35 13.07 9.53
N LYS A 281 3.16 14.21 10.23
CA LYS A 281 2.19 15.23 9.80
C LYS A 281 2.58 15.86 8.48
N GLY A 282 3.83 16.26 8.32
CA GLY A 282 4.36 16.80 7.06
C GLY A 282 4.37 15.79 5.93
N ILE A 283 4.77 14.54 6.23
CA ILE A 283 4.82 13.45 5.24
C ILE A 283 3.41 13.11 4.74
N VAL A 284 2.43 12.89 5.62
CA VAL A 284 1.04 12.57 5.24
C VAL A 284 0.42 13.73 4.45
N LYS A 285 0.63 14.97 4.88
CA LYS A 285 0.18 16.15 4.15
C LYS A 285 0.75 16.16 2.73
N LYS A 286 2.07 15.99 2.58
CA LYS A 286 2.73 15.95 1.28
C LYS A 286 2.23 14.79 0.43
N ALA A 287 2.07 13.61 0.99
CA ALA A 287 1.56 12.43 0.30
C ALA A 287 0.16 12.70 -0.29
N LYS A 288 -0.74 13.33 0.46
CA LYS A 288 -2.06 13.74 -0.06
C LYS A 288 -1.94 14.76 -1.20
N GLU A 289 -1.10 15.78 -1.05
CA GLU A 289 -0.88 16.80 -2.08
C GLU A 289 -0.40 16.21 -3.40
N VAL A 290 0.41 15.17 -3.37
CA VAL A 290 0.98 14.52 -4.57
C VAL A 290 0.13 13.34 -5.07
N GLY A 291 -1.04 13.07 -4.49
CA GLY A 291 -2.00 12.10 -4.99
C GLY A 291 -1.76 10.65 -4.53
N VAL A 292 -1.22 10.44 -3.33
CA VAL A 292 -1.24 9.14 -2.65
C VAL A 292 -2.70 8.80 -2.31
N GLU A 293 -3.11 7.56 -2.62
CA GLU A 293 -4.50 7.10 -2.53
C GLU A 293 -4.76 6.24 -1.29
N HIS A 294 -3.75 5.50 -0.80
CA HIS A 294 -3.86 4.55 0.31
C HIS A 294 -2.71 4.72 1.31
N PHE A 295 -3.04 4.62 2.59
CA PHE A 295 -2.13 4.82 3.71
C PHE A 295 -2.21 3.62 4.64
N PHE A 296 -1.16 2.82 4.69
CA PHE A 296 -1.09 1.60 5.50
C PHE A 296 -0.13 1.79 6.67
N VAL A 297 -0.61 1.57 7.87
CA VAL A 297 0.27 1.39 9.03
C VAL A 297 0.98 0.06 8.90
N GLU A 298 2.25 0.01 9.23
CA GLU A 298 2.96 -1.24 9.41
C GLU A 298 3.96 -1.10 10.56
N GLN A 299 4.00 -2.08 11.45
CA GLN A 299 4.99 -2.18 12.51
C GLN A 299 5.42 -3.63 12.65
N ASP A 300 6.61 -3.93 12.13
CA ASP A 300 7.13 -5.28 12.09
C ASP A 300 7.61 -5.74 13.47
N MET A 301 7.41 -7.03 13.79
CA MET A 301 7.93 -7.68 14.98
C MET A 301 7.57 -6.99 16.31
N VAL A 302 6.47 -6.28 16.36
CA VAL A 302 6.01 -5.59 17.57
C VAL A 302 5.57 -6.61 18.64
N ALA A 303 5.99 -6.37 19.89
CA ALA A 303 5.72 -7.30 21.00
C ALA A 303 4.23 -7.34 21.39
N ASP A 304 3.57 -6.18 21.41
CA ASP A 304 2.14 -6.03 21.66
C ASP A 304 1.47 -5.28 20.51
N PRO A 305 1.05 -5.99 19.45
CA PRO A 305 0.45 -5.36 18.29
C PRO A 305 -0.88 -4.69 18.61
N GLN A 306 -1.67 -5.22 19.55
CA GLN A 306 -2.95 -4.63 19.89
C GLN A 306 -2.79 -3.22 20.45
N VAL A 307 -1.85 -3.01 21.34
CA VAL A 307 -1.54 -1.67 21.92
C VAL A 307 -0.89 -0.77 20.90
N ALA A 308 0.09 -1.27 20.17
CA ALA A 308 0.87 -0.46 19.21
C ALA A 308 0.01 0.05 18.04
N LEU A 309 -0.82 -0.81 17.47
CA LEU A 309 -1.69 -0.46 16.35
C LEU A 309 -2.83 0.47 16.79
N LYS A 310 -3.37 0.30 18.01
CA LYS A 310 -4.32 1.23 18.57
C LYS A 310 -3.74 2.65 18.70
N ARG A 311 -2.53 2.80 19.24
CA ARG A 311 -1.85 4.10 19.33
C ARG A 311 -1.65 4.73 17.95
N SER A 312 -1.18 3.92 16.99
CA SER A 312 -0.97 4.38 15.62
C SER A 312 -2.26 4.88 14.97
N SER A 313 -3.39 4.15 15.15
CA SER A 313 -4.67 4.56 14.60
C SER A 313 -5.22 5.82 15.25
N GLU A 314 -5.20 5.91 16.57
CA GLU A 314 -5.64 7.09 17.33
C GLU A 314 -4.88 8.37 16.90
N TYR A 315 -3.58 8.24 16.64
CA TYR A 315 -2.78 9.35 16.14
C TYR A 315 -3.12 9.73 14.69
N LEU A 316 -3.34 8.74 13.80
CA LEU A 316 -3.44 8.96 12.35
C LEU A 316 -4.85 9.28 11.86
N ILE A 317 -5.92 8.75 12.47
CA ILE A 317 -7.30 8.92 12.00
C ILE A 317 -7.66 10.40 11.76
N SER A 318 -7.17 11.29 12.59
CA SER A 318 -7.42 12.75 12.44
C SER A 318 -6.52 13.41 11.37
N LYS A 319 -5.62 12.68 10.70
CA LYS A 319 -4.61 13.21 9.77
C LYS A 319 -4.73 12.66 8.35
N ILE A 320 -5.36 11.49 8.18
CA ILE A 320 -5.61 10.81 6.87
C ILE A 320 -6.98 11.11 6.25
#